data_a517aae75111abd4a8c3bd9b39f5d264
#
_entry.id   a517aae75111abd4a8c3bd9b39f5d264
#
_cell.length_a   1.000
_cell.length_b   1.000
_cell.length_c   1.000
_cell.angle_alpha   90.00
_cell.angle_beta   90.00
_cell.angle_gamma   90.00
#
_symmetry.space_group_name_H-M   'P 1'
#
loop_
_entity.id
_entity.type
_entity.pdbx_description
1 polymer ?
#
loop_
_entity_poly.entity_id
_entity_poly.type
_entity_poly.pdbx_seq_one_letter_code
_entity_poly.pdbx_strand_id
1 'polypeptide(L)'
;MIKIIFLLLSFFYISNNVFAQPPGKERNIDWPCIQVYIEELSWGSIWTGPVLTENSAKWIDNKDIFSLAEKLMDRKTKEKEGTDELKKYIKKNKSSDKLTMLFHALFDTTNTIWKIRNEKLLNFGKRQRLTSEKIALKLEKIKELSKDFESNKDEIQKLENEKFWDIRRFEDRRNLSDSLCEQPRFYEKRLGTYAGIMLENTN
;
A
#
# COMPACT_ATOMS: atom_id res chain seq x y z
N MET A 1 67.82 19.06 25.24
CA MET A 1 66.52 19.74 24.98
C MET A 1 65.75 18.85 24.04
N ILE A 2 64.84 18.00 24.61
CA ILE A 2 64.08 17.02 23.88
C ILE A 2 62.71 17.66 23.62
N LYS A 3 62.36 17.89 22.32
CA LYS A 3 61.03 18.36 21.95
C LYS A 3 60.10 17.16 21.80
N ILE A 4 59.17 17.03 22.70
CA ILE A 4 58.09 16.04 22.67
C ILE A 4 57.04 16.58 21.70
N ILE A 5 56.87 15.89 20.56
CA ILE A 5 55.79 16.14 19.60
C ILE A 5 54.56 15.33 20.08
N PHE A 6 53.54 16.01 20.60
CA PHE A 6 52.23 15.43 20.88
C PHE A 6 51.48 15.27 19.56
N LEU A 7 51.38 14.04 19.12
CA LEU A 7 50.54 13.65 17.99
C LEU A 7 49.10 13.48 18.49
N LEU A 8 48.25 14.47 18.26
CA LEU A 8 46.82 14.39 18.52
C LEU A 8 46.16 13.50 17.51
N LEU A 9 45.93 12.23 17.86
CA LEU A 9 45.05 11.31 17.16
C LEU A 9 43.60 11.74 17.44
N SER A 10 43.05 12.55 16.54
CA SER A 10 41.60 12.81 16.49
C SER A 10 40.88 11.57 15.96
N PHE A 11 40.34 10.78 16.87
CA PHE A 11 39.40 9.71 16.55
C PHE A 11 38.13 10.35 15.98
N PHE A 12 37.99 10.31 14.67
CA PHE A 12 36.71 10.55 14.01
C PHE A 12 35.75 9.39 14.35
N TYR A 13 34.91 9.58 15.37
CA TYR A 13 33.74 8.73 15.59
C TYR A 13 32.76 9.00 14.46
N ILE A 14 32.81 8.18 13.41
CA ILE A 14 31.73 8.07 12.44
C ILE A 14 30.57 7.39 13.17
N SER A 15 29.66 8.19 13.70
CA SER A 15 28.38 7.70 14.21
C SER A 15 27.58 7.16 13.02
N ASN A 16 27.71 5.88 12.77
CA ASN A 16 26.76 5.19 11.93
C ASN A 16 25.38 5.28 12.63
N ASN A 17 24.57 6.24 12.23
CA ASN A 17 23.16 6.24 12.53
C ASN A 17 22.55 5.02 11.80
N VAL A 18 22.70 3.85 12.40
CA VAL A 18 21.88 2.70 12.06
C VAL A 18 20.47 3.11 12.48
N PHE A 19 19.67 3.52 11.51
CA PHE A 19 18.23 3.58 11.70
C PHE A 19 17.78 2.15 12.02
N ALA A 20 17.77 1.83 13.32
CA ALA A 20 17.13 0.62 13.82
C ALA A 20 15.65 0.75 13.46
N GLN A 21 15.23 0.03 12.43
CA GLN A 21 13.80 -0.18 12.20
C GLN A 21 13.24 -0.80 13.48
N PRO A 22 12.11 -0.31 14.00
CA PRO A 22 11.50 -0.95 15.16
C PRO A 22 11.31 -2.44 14.87
N PRO A 23 11.47 -3.32 15.86
CA PRO A 23 11.23 -4.74 15.69
C PRO A 23 9.73 -4.92 15.40
N GLY A 24 9.38 -4.89 14.13
CA GLY A 24 8.01 -4.99 13.63
C GLY A 24 7.95 -6.11 12.64
N LYS A 25 6.92 -6.91 12.76
CA LYS A 25 6.47 -8.00 11.89
C LYS A 25 7.38 -8.20 10.66
N GLU A 26 7.94 -9.38 10.49
CA GLU A 26 8.73 -9.74 9.32
C GLU A 26 8.04 -9.19 8.05
N ARG A 27 8.82 -8.46 7.26
CA ARG A 27 8.29 -7.88 6.02
C ARG A 27 7.74 -9.02 5.15
N ASN A 28 6.47 -8.98 4.83
CA ASN A 28 5.87 -9.97 3.94
C ASN A 28 6.65 -9.96 2.61
N ILE A 29 7.27 -11.09 2.27
CA ILE A 29 8.15 -11.24 1.09
C ILE A 29 7.40 -10.95 -0.22
N ASP A 30 6.10 -11.14 -0.23
CA ASP A 30 5.24 -10.92 -1.38
C ASP A 30 4.64 -9.49 -1.44
N TRP A 31 4.97 -8.62 -0.45
CA TRP A 31 4.51 -7.25 -0.46
C TRP A 31 5.35 -6.38 -1.41
N PRO A 32 4.78 -5.89 -2.54
CA PRO A 32 5.56 -5.22 -3.57
C PRO A 32 5.78 -3.72 -3.33
N CYS A 33 5.06 -3.13 -2.35
CA CYS A 33 5.04 -1.70 -2.16
C CYS A 33 6.11 -1.22 -1.17
N ILE A 34 6.53 0.05 -1.32
CA ILE A 34 7.48 0.70 -0.40
C ILE A 34 6.86 0.91 0.98
N GLN A 35 5.55 1.19 1.02
CA GLN A 35 4.80 1.38 2.25
C GLN A 35 4.81 0.11 3.10
N VAL A 36 4.74 0.30 4.41
CA VAL A 36 4.57 -0.83 5.34
C VAL A 36 3.24 -1.53 5.06
N TYR A 37 3.27 -2.85 5.02
CA TYR A 37 2.05 -3.64 4.90
C TYR A 37 1.21 -3.51 6.17
N ILE A 38 0.00 -3.01 6.02
CA ILE A 38 -1.02 -2.92 7.06
C ILE A 38 -2.22 -3.73 6.56
N GLU A 39 -2.54 -4.81 7.25
CA GLU A 39 -3.60 -5.72 6.84
C GLU A 39 -4.97 -5.05 6.91
N GLU A 40 -5.21 -4.27 7.97
CA GLU A 40 -6.48 -3.64 8.29
C GLU A 40 -6.25 -2.25 8.87
N LEU A 41 -7.06 -1.29 8.45
CA LEU A 41 -7.02 0.06 8.99
C LEU A 41 -7.60 0.10 10.41
N SER A 42 -7.08 1.01 11.24
CA SER A 42 -7.64 1.31 12.56
C SER A 42 -8.39 2.64 12.50
N TRP A 43 -9.67 2.64 12.83
CA TRP A 43 -10.46 3.86 12.83
C TRP A 43 -9.93 4.92 13.80
N GLY A 44 -9.39 4.50 14.95
CA GLY A 44 -8.83 5.41 15.96
C GLY A 44 -7.57 6.16 15.51
N SER A 45 -6.92 5.75 14.43
CA SER A 45 -5.82 6.52 13.83
C SER A 45 -6.30 7.65 12.90
N ILE A 46 -7.57 7.66 12.53
CA ILE A 46 -8.15 8.56 11.53
C ILE A 46 -9.23 9.46 12.15
N TRP A 47 -9.91 8.98 13.18
CA TRP A 47 -11.07 9.60 13.79
C TRP A 47 -10.87 9.84 15.29
N THR A 48 -10.94 11.09 15.70
CA THR A 48 -10.87 11.56 17.10
C THR A 48 -12.22 12.08 17.62
N GLY A 49 -13.29 11.92 16.84
CA GLY A 49 -14.65 12.25 17.23
C GLY A 49 -15.29 11.19 18.14
N PRO A 50 -16.62 11.19 18.27
CA PRO A 50 -17.32 10.23 19.10
C PRO A 50 -17.00 8.78 18.75
N VAL A 51 -17.01 7.92 19.78
CA VAL A 51 -16.70 6.49 19.63
C VAL A 51 -17.69 5.82 18.69
N LEU A 52 -17.23 4.94 17.82
CA LEU A 52 -18.07 4.11 16.99
C LEU A 52 -18.82 3.09 17.86
N THR A 53 -20.13 3.03 17.74
CA THR A 53 -21.02 2.19 18.52
C THR A 53 -21.78 1.22 17.61
N GLU A 54 -22.47 0.25 18.22
CA GLU A 54 -23.39 -0.63 17.49
C GLU A 54 -24.47 0.14 16.74
N ASN A 55 -24.90 1.30 17.27
CA ASN A 55 -25.85 2.15 16.57
C ASN A 55 -25.25 2.78 15.32
N SER A 56 -24.00 3.24 15.37
CA SER A 56 -23.31 3.76 14.18
C SER A 56 -23.03 2.68 13.12
N ALA A 57 -22.91 1.40 13.53
CA ALA A 57 -22.75 0.27 12.63
C ALA A 57 -24.01 -0.04 11.78
N LYS A 58 -25.18 0.45 12.19
CA LYS A 58 -26.45 0.31 11.43
C LYS A 58 -26.55 1.29 10.23
N TRP A 59 -25.44 1.86 9.80
CA TRP A 59 -25.41 2.80 8.69
C TRP A 59 -25.97 2.22 7.38
N ILE A 60 -25.88 0.90 7.19
CA ILE A 60 -26.43 0.19 6.02
C ILE A 60 -27.97 0.35 5.92
N ASP A 61 -28.66 0.42 7.07
CA ASP A 61 -30.11 0.57 7.14
C ASP A 61 -30.55 2.02 6.86
N ASN A 62 -29.62 2.98 6.93
CA ASN A 62 -29.88 4.39 6.66
C ASN A 62 -29.58 4.72 5.18
N LYS A 63 -30.64 4.76 4.36
CA LYS A 63 -30.53 4.96 2.90
C LYS A 63 -29.75 6.22 2.50
N ASP A 64 -29.92 7.32 3.24
CA ASP A 64 -29.25 8.59 2.93
C ASP A 64 -27.75 8.49 3.19
N ILE A 65 -27.35 7.89 4.31
CA ILE A 65 -25.95 7.68 4.67
C ILE A 65 -25.32 6.66 3.72
N PHE A 66 -26.02 5.56 3.44
CA PHE A 66 -25.54 4.54 2.50
C PHE A 66 -25.25 5.15 1.12
N SER A 67 -26.22 5.83 0.52
CA SER A 67 -26.07 6.43 -0.80
C SER A 67 -24.98 7.51 -0.83
N LEU A 68 -24.87 8.30 0.24
CA LEU A 68 -23.81 9.31 0.36
C LEU A 68 -22.43 8.64 0.47
N ALA A 69 -22.28 7.62 1.30
CA ALA A 69 -21.02 6.90 1.46
C ALA A 69 -20.56 6.25 0.14
N GLU A 70 -21.49 5.60 -0.59
CA GLU A 70 -21.18 5.06 -1.92
C GLU A 70 -20.68 6.17 -2.86
N LYS A 71 -21.40 7.29 -2.94
CA LYS A 71 -21.00 8.42 -3.79
C LYS A 71 -19.65 8.99 -3.40
N LEU A 72 -19.43 9.21 -2.10
CA LEU A 72 -18.18 9.79 -1.58
C LEU A 72 -16.98 8.87 -1.82
N MET A 73 -17.17 7.55 -1.79
CA MET A 73 -16.09 6.57 -1.99
C MET A 73 -15.96 6.09 -3.44
N ASP A 74 -16.87 6.47 -4.34
CA ASP A 74 -16.72 6.16 -5.77
C ASP A 74 -15.48 6.86 -6.33
N ARG A 75 -14.61 6.08 -6.98
CA ARG A 75 -13.39 6.58 -7.62
C ARG A 75 -13.65 7.65 -8.70
N LYS A 76 -14.83 7.64 -9.32
CA LYS A 76 -15.23 8.60 -10.34
C LYS A 76 -15.60 9.97 -9.74
N THR A 77 -16.02 10.01 -8.47
CA THR A 77 -16.33 11.25 -7.77
C THR A 77 -15.03 12.03 -7.55
N LYS A 78 -14.96 13.24 -8.11
CA LYS A 78 -13.81 14.13 -7.92
C LYS A 78 -13.74 14.60 -6.45
N GLU A 79 -12.54 14.85 -5.94
CA GLU A 79 -12.33 15.25 -4.53
C GLU A 79 -13.16 16.51 -4.18
N LYS A 80 -13.15 17.52 -5.05
CA LYS A 80 -13.96 18.72 -4.85
C LYS A 80 -15.46 18.41 -4.79
N GLU A 81 -15.96 17.60 -5.70
CA GLU A 81 -17.38 17.21 -5.74
C GLU A 81 -17.77 16.47 -4.45
N GLY A 82 -16.97 15.48 -4.04
CA GLY A 82 -17.21 14.75 -2.80
C GLY A 82 -17.19 15.64 -1.57
N THR A 83 -16.24 16.58 -1.50
CA THR A 83 -16.15 17.57 -0.42
C THR A 83 -17.37 18.48 -0.38
N ASP A 84 -17.85 18.97 -1.52
CA ASP A 84 -19.01 19.84 -1.61
C ASP A 84 -20.29 19.09 -1.18
N GLU A 85 -20.47 17.84 -1.59
CA GLU A 85 -21.59 16.98 -1.16
C GLU A 85 -21.54 16.70 0.33
N LEU A 86 -20.37 16.38 0.88
CA LEU A 86 -20.22 16.18 2.32
C LEU A 86 -20.59 17.44 3.12
N LYS A 87 -20.06 18.60 2.74
CA LYS A 87 -20.40 19.89 3.37
C LYS A 87 -21.89 20.20 3.30
N LYS A 88 -22.53 19.88 2.17
CA LYS A 88 -23.99 20.05 2.00
C LYS A 88 -24.77 19.13 2.95
N TYR A 89 -24.32 17.89 3.12
CA TYR A 89 -24.93 16.97 4.07
C TYR A 89 -24.76 17.45 5.51
N ILE A 90 -23.58 17.88 5.92
CA ILE A 90 -23.29 18.42 7.25
C ILE A 90 -24.18 19.62 7.59
N LYS A 91 -24.35 20.56 6.66
CA LYS A 91 -25.24 21.73 6.85
C LYS A 91 -26.68 21.34 7.18
N LYS A 92 -27.17 20.24 6.61
CA LYS A 92 -28.54 19.72 6.83
C LYS A 92 -28.64 18.83 8.06
N ASN A 93 -27.56 18.21 8.49
CA ASN A 93 -27.52 17.22 9.54
C ASN A 93 -26.43 17.56 10.57
N LYS A 94 -26.80 18.41 11.54
CA LYS A 94 -25.89 18.84 12.62
C LYS A 94 -25.79 17.84 13.79
N SER A 95 -26.42 16.67 13.68
CA SER A 95 -26.35 15.63 14.71
C SER A 95 -24.99 14.95 14.69
N SER A 96 -24.30 14.96 15.83
CA SER A 96 -23.05 14.24 16.03
C SER A 96 -23.21 12.74 15.74
N ASP A 97 -24.33 12.13 16.12
CA ASP A 97 -24.62 10.72 15.86
C ASP A 97 -24.69 10.41 14.37
N LYS A 98 -25.31 11.30 13.57
CA LYS A 98 -25.38 11.12 12.11
C LYS A 98 -24.01 11.28 11.45
N LEU A 99 -23.18 12.18 11.93
CA LEU A 99 -21.80 12.34 11.42
C LEU A 99 -20.94 11.15 11.81
N THR A 100 -21.08 10.64 13.05
CA THR A 100 -20.40 9.43 13.49
C THR A 100 -20.83 8.21 12.67
N MET A 101 -22.13 8.08 12.38
CA MET A 101 -22.65 7.01 11.53
C MET A 101 -22.12 7.13 10.10
N LEU A 102 -22.05 8.34 9.52
CA LEU A 102 -21.46 8.55 8.21
C LEU A 102 -19.95 8.22 8.20
N PHE A 103 -19.21 8.63 9.22
CA PHE A 103 -17.79 8.25 9.32
C PHE A 103 -17.64 6.73 9.39
N HIS A 104 -18.48 6.03 10.19
CA HIS A 104 -18.46 4.57 10.26
C HIS A 104 -18.69 3.94 8.87
N ALA A 105 -19.68 4.43 8.13
CA ALA A 105 -19.93 3.98 6.75
C ALA A 105 -18.73 4.17 5.82
N LEU A 106 -18.10 5.33 5.87
CA LEU A 106 -16.92 5.63 5.06
C LEU A 106 -15.71 4.77 5.47
N PHE A 107 -15.54 4.55 6.78
CA PHE A 107 -14.47 3.71 7.31
C PHE A 107 -14.64 2.25 6.87
N ASP A 108 -15.80 1.65 7.08
CA ASP A 108 -16.08 0.26 6.71
C ASP A 108 -15.90 0.03 5.21
N THR A 109 -16.42 0.96 4.39
CA THR A 109 -16.25 0.92 2.94
C THR A 109 -14.76 0.98 2.55
N THR A 110 -14.02 1.90 3.16
CA THR A 110 -12.58 2.06 2.91
C THR A 110 -11.83 0.82 3.34
N ASN A 111 -12.10 0.29 4.53
CA ASN A 111 -11.40 -0.86 5.08
C ASN A 111 -11.66 -2.14 4.27
N THR A 112 -12.88 -2.30 3.77
CA THR A 112 -13.22 -3.39 2.85
C THR A 112 -12.43 -3.28 1.55
N ILE A 113 -12.38 -2.09 0.94
CA ILE A 113 -11.60 -1.85 -0.28
C ILE A 113 -10.10 -2.06 0.00
N TRP A 114 -9.61 -1.60 1.15
CA TRP A 114 -8.23 -1.76 1.59
C TRP A 114 -7.82 -3.23 1.64
N LYS A 115 -8.59 -4.08 2.31
CA LYS A 115 -8.35 -5.53 2.40
C LYS A 115 -8.30 -6.18 1.01
N ILE A 116 -9.30 -5.90 0.16
CA ILE A 116 -9.37 -6.44 -1.20
C ILE A 116 -8.15 -6.00 -2.05
N ARG A 117 -7.73 -4.74 -1.93
CA ARG A 117 -6.58 -4.23 -2.68
C ARG A 117 -5.27 -4.82 -2.20
N ASN A 118 -5.09 -4.93 -0.89
CA ASN A 118 -3.91 -5.55 -0.29
C ASN A 118 -3.76 -7.02 -0.69
N GLU A 119 -4.83 -7.78 -0.69
CA GLU A 119 -4.82 -9.17 -1.17
C GLU A 119 -4.38 -9.25 -2.65
N LYS A 120 -4.90 -8.37 -3.50
CA LYS A 120 -4.49 -8.29 -4.91
C LYS A 120 -3.01 -7.93 -5.07
N LEU A 121 -2.51 -7.02 -4.23
CA LEU A 121 -1.09 -6.63 -4.21
C LEU A 121 -0.19 -7.77 -3.77
N LEU A 122 -0.54 -8.51 -2.72
CA LEU A 122 0.21 -9.70 -2.28
C LEU A 122 0.25 -10.75 -3.38
N ASN A 123 -0.89 -11.03 -4.02
CA ASN A 123 -0.96 -11.96 -5.14
C ASN A 123 -0.14 -11.49 -6.35
N PHE A 124 -0.10 -10.19 -6.59
CA PHE A 124 0.75 -9.60 -7.63
C PHE A 124 2.24 -9.80 -7.29
N GLY A 125 2.68 -9.44 -6.08
CA GLY A 125 4.06 -9.60 -5.65
C GLY A 125 4.52 -11.06 -5.67
N LYS A 126 3.66 -11.99 -5.19
CA LYS A 126 3.93 -13.44 -5.27
C LYS A 126 4.18 -13.89 -6.71
N ARG A 127 3.34 -13.45 -7.66
CA ARG A 127 3.55 -13.78 -9.07
C ARG A 127 4.86 -13.20 -9.62
N GLN A 128 5.23 -12.00 -9.21
CA GLN A 128 6.51 -11.39 -9.59
C GLN A 128 7.70 -12.20 -9.06
N ARG A 129 7.68 -12.57 -7.78
CA ARG A 129 8.72 -13.40 -7.17
C ARG A 129 8.86 -14.75 -7.90
N LEU A 130 7.76 -15.47 -8.09
CA LEU A 130 7.78 -16.76 -8.81
C LEU A 130 8.27 -16.63 -10.25
N THR A 131 7.96 -15.53 -10.94
CA THR A 131 8.49 -15.28 -12.29
C THR A 131 10.01 -15.05 -12.25
N SER A 132 10.51 -14.29 -11.27
CA SER A 132 11.95 -14.07 -11.07
C SER A 132 12.71 -15.38 -10.78
N GLU A 133 12.17 -16.23 -9.90
CA GLU A 133 12.73 -17.55 -9.59
C GLU A 133 12.78 -18.44 -10.85
N LYS A 134 11.71 -18.45 -11.65
CA LYS A 134 11.66 -19.19 -12.92
C LYS A 134 12.70 -18.71 -13.93
N ILE A 135 12.93 -17.39 -14.02
CA ILE A 135 13.99 -16.82 -14.87
C ILE A 135 15.37 -17.27 -14.39
N ALA A 136 15.61 -17.23 -13.07
CA ALA A 136 16.88 -17.68 -12.49
C ALA A 136 17.17 -19.16 -12.79
N LEU A 137 16.19 -20.04 -12.62
CA LEU A 137 16.33 -21.48 -12.95
C LEU A 137 16.62 -21.71 -14.44
N LYS A 138 16.01 -20.94 -15.34
CA LYS A 138 16.31 -21.02 -16.78
C LYS A 138 17.74 -20.59 -17.08
N LEU A 139 18.21 -19.52 -16.43
CA LEU A 139 19.59 -19.06 -16.59
C LEU A 139 20.60 -20.12 -16.13
N GLU A 140 20.37 -20.76 -14.99
CA GLU A 140 21.20 -21.85 -14.49
C GLU A 140 21.21 -23.04 -15.46
N LYS A 141 20.04 -23.44 -15.98
CA LYS A 141 19.92 -24.52 -16.95
C LYS A 141 20.65 -24.21 -18.25
N ILE A 142 20.49 -23.00 -18.79
CA ILE A 142 21.21 -22.57 -20.00
C ILE A 142 22.72 -22.63 -19.77
N LYS A 143 23.20 -22.14 -18.62
CA LYS A 143 24.63 -22.18 -18.26
C LYS A 143 25.15 -23.62 -18.21
N GLU A 144 24.38 -24.55 -17.68
CA GLU A 144 24.77 -25.98 -17.61
C GLU A 144 24.84 -26.60 -19.02
N LEU A 145 23.80 -26.42 -19.82
CA LEU A 145 23.73 -26.95 -21.19
C LEU A 145 24.82 -26.35 -22.10
N SER A 146 25.25 -25.11 -21.85
CA SER A 146 26.30 -24.44 -22.63
C SER A 146 27.68 -25.05 -22.46
N LYS A 147 27.90 -25.96 -21.50
CA LYS A 147 29.17 -26.73 -21.38
C LYS A 147 29.38 -27.67 -22.55
N ASP A 148 28.30 -28.17 -23.18
CA ASP A 148 28.30 -28.91 -24.42
C ASP A 148 27.28 -28.28 -25.37
N PHE A 149 27.68 -27.14 -25.93
CA PHE A 149 26.80 -26.30 -26.74
C PHE A 149 26.32 -27.02 -28.02
N GLU A 150 27.21 -27.75 -28.69
CA GLU A 150 26.84 -28.39 -29.97
C GLU A 150 25.74 -29.44 -29.80
N SER A 151 25.80 -30.24 -28.73
CA SER A 151 24.77 -31.24 -28.42
C SER A 151 23.45 -30.66 -27.92
N ASN A 152 23.48 -29.42 -27.35
CA ASN A 152 22.33 -28.84 -26.67
C ASN A 152 21.79 -27.58 -27.34
N LYS A 153 22.24 -27.25 -28.55
CA LYS A 153 21.91 -26.00 -29.24
C LYS A 153 20.43 -25.69 -29.32
N ASP A 154 19.61 -26.63 -29.69
CA ASP A 154 18.17 -26.44 -29.88
C ASP A 154 17.47 -26.21 -28.53
N GLU A 155 17.88 -26.93 -27.48
CA GLU A 155 17.31 -26.74 -26.12
C GLU A 155 17.72 -25.39 -25.55
N ILE A 156 18.96 -24.99 -25.74
CA ILE A 156 19.46 -23.64 -25.32
C ILE A 156 18.65 -22.57 -26.02
N GLN A 157 18.47 -22.65 -27.34
CA GLN A 157 17.71 -21.64 -28.10
C GLN A 157 16.25 -21.56 -27.64
N LYS A 158 15.61 -22.68 -27.34
CA LYS A 158 14.26 -22.73 -26.77
C LYS A 158 14.21 -22.04 -25.42
N LEU A 159 15.12 -22.37 -24.50
CA LEU A 159 15.18 -21.77 -23.16
C LEU A 159 15.49 -20.26 -23.20
N GLU A 160 16.37 -19.82 -24.10
CA GLU A 160 16.66 -18.40 -24.32
C GLU A 160 15.41 -17.64 -24.76
N ASN A 161 14.64 -18.18 -25.70
CA ASN A 161 13.41 -17.56 -26.15
C ASN A 161 12.34 -17.52 -25.03
N GLU A 162 12.16 -18.60 -24.29
CA GLU A 162 11.24 -18.63 -23.14
C GLU A 162 11.66 -17.64 -22.05
N LYS A 163 12.96 -17.56 -21.72
CA LYS A 163 13.52 -16.59 -20.76
C LYS A 163 13.25 -15.16 -21.21
N PHE A 164 13.47 -14.86 -22.50
CA PHE A 164 13.20 -13.54 -23.07
C PHE A 164 11.76 -13.09 -22.80
N TRP A 165 10.78 -13.97 -23.06
CA TRP A 165 9.38 -13.66 -22.81
C TRP A 165 9.02 -13.57 -21.32
N ASP A 166 9.66 -14.38 -20.47
CA ASP A 166 9.46 -14.28 -19.02
C ASP A 166 10.00 -12.96 -18.47
N ILE A 167 11.17 -12.52 -18.91
CA ILE A 167 11.76 -11.21 -18.55
C ILE A 167 10.84 -10.09 -19.02
N ARG A 168 10.39 -10.12 -20.28
CA ARG A 168 9.49 -9.10 -20.82
C ARG A 168 8.22 -8.94 -19.96
N ARG A 169 7.57 -10.06 -19.66
CA ARG A 169 6.37 -10.07 -18.79
C ARG A 169 6.65 -9.57 -17.38
N PHE A 170 7.82 -9.91 -16.83
CA PHE A 170 8.24 -9.43 -15.51
C PHE A 170 8.40 -7.91 -15.50
N GLU A 171 9.07 -7.35 -16.49
CA GLU A 171 9.30 -5.91 -16.61
C GLU A 171 8.00 -5.14 -16.85
N ASP A 172 7.15 -5.60 -17.76
CA ASP A 172 5.85 -4.97 -18.03
C ASP A 172 4.99 -4.89 -16.76
N ARG A 173 4.99 -5.95 -15.94
CA ARG A 173 4.29 -5.95 -14.66
C ARG A 173 4.98 -5.04 -13.63
N ARG A 174 6.30 -5.04 -13.56
CA ARG A 174 7.04 -4.17 -12.64
C ARG A 174 6.68 -2.71 -12.84
N ASN A 175 6.54 -2.28 -14.09
CA ASN A 175 6.16 -0.91 -14.44
C ASN A 175 4.76 -0.50 -13.96
N LEU A 176 3.88 -1.48 -13.65
CA LEU A 176 2.56 -1.24 -13.08
C LEU A 176 2.55 -1.17 -11.54
N SER A 177 3.65 -1.58 -10.89
CA SER A 177 3.72 -1.75 -9.43
C SER A 177 3.33 -0.48 -8.68
N ASP A 178 3.92 0.67 -9.04
CA ASP A 178 3.69 1.94 -8.35
C ASP A 178 2.22 2.37 -8.44
N SER A 179 1.63 2.25 -9.64
CA SER A 179 0.22 2.56 -9.86
C SER A 179 -0.72 1.65 -9.05
N LEU A 180 -0.36 0.38 -8.89
CA LEU A 180 -1.13 -0.57 -8.08
C LEU A 180 -1.02 -0.24 -6.58
N CYS A 181 0.17 0.12 -6.11
CA CYS A 181 0.44 0.48 -4.72
C CYS A 181 -0.28 1.78 -4.28
N GLU A 182 -0.52 2.71 -5.21
CA GLU A 182 -1.27 3.95 -4.93
C GLU A 182 -2.78 3.72 -4.78
N GLN A 183 -3.33 2.60 -5.25
CA GLN A 183 -4.79 2.38 -5.21
C GLN A 183 -5.38 2.33 -3.79
N PRO A 184 -4.83 1.57 -2.82
CA PRO A 184 -5.35 1.61 -1.45
C PRO A 184 -5.16 2.98 -0.80
N ARG A 185 -4.02 3.64 -1.03
CA ARG A 185 -3.72 4.98 -0.49
C ARG A 185 -4.71 6.05 -0.94
N PHE A 186 -5.21 5.94 -2.15
CA PHE A 186 -6.25 6.85 -2.65
C PHE A 186 -7.49 6.87 -1.75
N TYR A 187 -7.94 5.70 -1.30
CA TYR A 187 -9.12 5.60 -0.43
C TYR A 187 -8.82 6.04 1.01
N GLU A 188 -7.65 5.68 1.54
CA GLU A 188 -7.20 6.13 2.86
C GLU A 188 -7.10 7.66 2.93
N LYS A 189 -6.44 8.29 1.96
CA LYS A 189 -6.34 9.75 1.87
C LYS A 189 -7.71 10.41 1.80
N ARG A 190 -8.61 9.84 1.00
CA ARG A 190 -9.98 10.35 0.84
C ARG A 190 -10.76 10.24 2.16
N LEU A 191 -10.67 9.12 2.85
CA LEU A 191 -11.26 8.94 4.17
C LEU A 191 -10.73 9.97 5.16
N GLY A 192 -9.40 10.17 5.21
CA GLY A 192 -8.79 11.19 6.07
C GLY A 192 -9.28 12.60 5.78
N THR A 193 -9.40 12.97 4.49
CA THR A 193 -9.96 14.28 4.09
C THR A 193 -11.40 14.46 4.59
N TYR A 194 -12.25 13.45 4.43
CA TYR A 194 -13.65 13.53 4.87
C TYR A 194 -13.78 13.49 6.38
N ALA A 195 -12.97 12.68 7.07
CA ALA A 195 -12.91 12.67 8.52
C ALA A 195 -12.55 14.05 9.10
N GLY A 196 -11.53 14.71 8.55
CA GLY A 196 -11.15 16.07 8.95
C GLY A 196 -12.31 17.06 8.83
N ILE A 197 -13.00 17.08 7.69
CA ILE A 197 -14.17 17.96 7.47
C ILE A 197 -15.31 17.67 8.47
N MET A 198 -15.56 16.40 8.80
CA MET A 198 -16.59 16.04 9.78
C MET A 198 -16.18 16.44 11.19
N LEU A 199 -14.92 16.24 11.60
CA LEU A 199 -14.41 16.60 12.92
C LEU A 199 -14.53 18.10 13.21
N GLU A 200 -14.30 18.96 12.21
CA GLU A 200 -14.51 20.41 12.34
C GLU A 200 -15.99 20.78 12.67
N ASN A 201 -16.92 19.87 12.50
CA ASN A 201 -18.36 20.08 12.66
C ASN A 201 -19.02 19.19 13.73
N THR A 202 -18.25 18.40 14.47
CA THR A 202 -18.73 17.55 15.57
C THR A 202 -18.57 18.20 16.94
N ASN A 203 -17.89 19.36 17.02
CA ASN A 203 -17.69 20.16 18.23
C ASN A 203 -18.82 21.14 18.50
#